data_50cc6a293fd7b26830e1a9ccad1759d2
#
_entry.id   50cc6a293fd7b26830e1a9ccad1759d2
#
_cell.length_a   1.000
_cell.length_b   1.000
_cell.length_c   1.000
_cell.angle_alpha   90.00
_cell.angle_beta   90.00
_cell.angle_gamma   90.00
#
_symmetry.space_group_name_H-M   'P 1'
#
loop_
_entity.id
_entity.type
_entity.pdbx_description
1 polymer ?
#
loop_
_entity_poly.entity_id
_entity_poly.type
_entity_poly.pdbx_seq_one_letter_code
_entity_poly.pdbx_strand_id
1 'polypeptide(L)'
;KVATHVTFMVALAIGLMVNYPSQKMQAERIKAHATDALTMAFTALASGVLIGIMGKSPMLDAMTQMVLSAMPESMAPHLHILFAAINSPLSMVVHGDALTYGILPIVNQIVSAYGVPAAAVGAAFLITFGPAIYIMPMTAATYMGLGLTNVELKEHIAFSYKWAFLLAVGMLAFVVVTGII
;
A
#
# COMPACT_ATOMS: atom_id res chain seq x y z
N LYS A 1 -2.48 -15.81 -20.59
CA LYS A 1 -2.57 -14.53 -19.88
C LYS A 1 -1.27 -13.77 -20.08
N VAL A 2 -1.31 -12.52 -20.54
CA VAL A 2 -0.13 -11.67 -20.69
C VAL A 2 0.23 -11.14 -19.29
N ALA A 3 1.52 -11.17 -18.95
CA ALA A 3 1.97 -10.65 -17.66
C ALA A 3 1.79 -9.12 -17.60
N THR A 4 1.33 -8.60 -16.47
CA THR A 4 0.97 -7.18 -16.28
C THR A 4 2.11 -6.23 -16.67
N HIS A 5 3.35 -6.56 -16.33
CA HIS A 5 4.51 -5.74 -16.68
C HIS A 5 4.72 -5.64 -18.20
N VAL A 6 4.46 -6.72 -18.96
CA VAL A 6 4.54 -6.70 -20.43
C VAL A 6 3.47 -5.78 -21.01
N THR A 7 2.24 -5.80 -20.46
CA THR A 7 1.17 -4.89 -20.86
C THR A 7 1.58 -3.43 -20.68
N PHE A 8 2.15 -3.08 -19.52
CA PHE A 8 2.63 -1.72 -19.27
C PHE A 8 3.80 -1.33 -20.18
N MET A 9 4.75 -2.23 -20.44
CA MET A 9 5.85 -1.96 -21.37
C MET A 9 5.35 -1.66 -22.79
N VAL A 10 4.40 -2.45 -23.28
CA VAL A 10 3.79 -2.23 -24.61
C VAL A 10 3.01 -0.92 -24.65
N ALA A 11 2.21 -0.64 -23.62
CA ALA A 11 1.46 0.61 -23.52
C ALA A 11 2.39 1.84 -23.48
N LEU A 12 3.49 1.77 -22.73
CA LEU A 12 4.51 2.81 -22.68
C LEU A 12 5.16 3.02 -24.06
N ALA A 13 5.55 1.93 -24.73
CA ALA A 13 6.16 2.02 -26.06
C ALA A 13 5.22 2.67 -27.09
N ILE A 14 3.94 2.26 -27.10
CA ILE A 14 2.92 2.87 -27.96
C ILE A 14 2.72 4.34 -27.60
N GLY A 15 2.59 4.67 -26.31
CA GLY A 15 2.42 6.04 -25.84
C GLY A 15 3.59 6.95 -26.23
N LEU A 16 4.82 6.47 -26.13
CA LEU A 16 6.00 7.22 -26.56
C LEU A 16 6.00 7.45 -28.08
N MET A 17 5.70 6.43 -28.88
CA MET A 17 5.68 6.55 -30.34
C MET A 17 4.57 7.48 -30.82
N VAL A 18 3.40 7.44 -30.23
CA VAL A 18 2.26 8.27 -30.62
C VAL A 18 2.45 9.73 -30.24
N ASN A 19 2.96 10.00 -29.01
CA ASN A 19 3.05 11.37 -28.50
C ASN A 19 4.40 12.06 -28.83
N TYR A 20 5.46 11.30 -29.08
CA TYR A 20 6.82 11.82 -29.31
C TYR A 20 7.41 11.20 -30.58
N PRO A 21 7.25 11.86 -31.75
CA PRO A 21 7.60 11.26 -33.04
C PRO A 21 9.10 11.08 -33.26
N SER A 22 9.97 11.78 -32.52
CA SER A 22 11.43 11.64 -32.66
C SER A 22 12.03 10.85 -31.53
N GLN A 23 13.01 9.97 -31.84
CA GLN A 23 13.75 9.21 -30.84
C GLN A 23 14.45 10.10 -29.79
N LYS A 24 14.91 11.28 -30.21
CA LYS A 24 15.52 12.26 -29.30
C LYS A 24 14.53 12.72 -28.23
N MET A 25 13.32 13.10 -28.65
CA MET A 25 12.26 13.51 -27.71
C MET A 25 11.85 12.36 -26.76
N GLN A 26 11.72 11.14 -27.29
CA GLN A 26 11.45 9.96 -26.47
C GLN A 26 12.52 9.74 -25.41
N ALA A 27 13.79 9.81 -25.79
CA ALA A 27 14.93 9.67 -24.88
C ALA A 27 14.96 10.79 -23.82
N GLU A 28 14.64 12.03 -24.18
CA GLU A 28 14.55 13.15 -23.23
C GLU A 28 13.43 12.93 -22.22
N ARG A 29 12.27 12.42 -22.63
CA ARG A 29 11.16 12.09 -21.73
C ARG A 29 11.51 10.95 -20.78
N ILE A 30 12.13 9.89 -21.25
CA ILE A 30 12.61 8.79 -20.40
C ILE A 30 13.62 9.30 -19.39
N LYS A 31 14.58 10.13 -19.83
CA LYS A 31 15.58 10.71 -18.93
C LYS A 31 14.98 11.64 -17.87
N ALA A 32 13.96 12.44 -18.23
CA ALA A 32 13.29 13.35 -17.30
C ALA A 32 12.65 12.61 -16.12
N HIS A 33 12.20 11.36 -16.31
CA HIS A 33 11.55 10.54 -15.29
C HIS A 33 12.42 9.38 -14.76
N ALA A 34 13.70 9.33 -15.19
CA ALA A 34 14.60 8.22 -14.84
C ALA A 34 14.84 8.11 -13.33
N THR A 35 14.94 9.22 -12.62
CA THR A 35 15.15 9.25 -11.16
C THR A 35 13.98 8.62 -10.43
N ASP A 36 12.74 8.95 -10.83
CA ASP A 36 11.54 8.40 -10.21
C ASP A 36 11.43 6.90 -10.48
N ALA A 37 11.69 6.48 -11.74
CA ALA A 37 11.68 5.09 -12.13
C ALA A 37 12.73 4.26 -11.37
N LEU A 38 13.95 4.79 -11.19
CA LEU A 38 15.01 4.15 -10.41
C LEU A 38 14.65 4.05 -8.94
N THR A 39 14.10 5.11 -8.36
CA THR A 39 13.66 5.11 -6.96
C THR A 39 12.61 4.01 -6.73
N MET A 40 11.60 3.91 -7.60
CA MET A 40 10.59 2.86 -7.52
C MET A 40 11.19 1.45 -7.67
N ALA A 41 12.12 1.26 -8.63
CA ALA A 41 12.78 -0.01 -8.83
C ALA A 41 13.62 -0.45 -7.62
N PHE A 42 14.41 0.47 -7.06
CA PHE A 42 15.20 0.18 -5.85
C PHE A 42 14.34 -0.06 -4.62
N THR A 43 13.24 0.67 -4.45
CA THR A 43 12.28 0.42 -3.37
C THR A 43 11.66 -0.98 -3.49
N ALA A 44 11.26 -1.39 -4.69
CA ALA A 44 10.74 -2.73 -4.93
C ALA A 44 11.77 -3.83 -4.64
N LEU A 45 13.03 -3.64 -5.05
CA LEU A 45 14.12 -4.56 -4.74
C LEU A 45 14.41 -4.64 -3.23
N ALA A 46 14.49 -3.50 -2.55
CA ALA A 46 14.71 -3.44 -1.10
C ALA A 46 13.57 -4.12 -0.33
N SER A 47 12.33 -3.90 -0.76
CA SER A 47 11.15 -4.58 -0.20
C SER A 47 11.22 -6.10 -0.39
N GLY A 48 11.65 -6.57 -1.56
CA GLY A 48 11.87 -7.98 -1.85
C GLY A 48 12.93 -8.62 -0.94
N VAL A 49 14.03 -7.90 -0.68
CA VAL A 49 15.06 -8.33 0.27
C VAL A 49 14.49 -8.41 1.70
N LEU A 50 13.74 -7.39 2.13
CA LEU A 50 13.11 -7.37 3.44
C LEU A 50 12.16 -8.56 3.63
N ILE A 51 11.27 -8.80 2.65
CA ILE A 51 10.35 -9.95 2.66
C ILE A 51 11.13 -11.27 2.73
N GLY A 52 12.22 -11.39 1.96
CA GLY A 52 13.06 -12.57 1.95
C GLY A 52 13.72 -12.84 3.30
N ILE A 53 14.23 -11.80 3.97
CA ILE A 53 14.83 -11.89 5.31
C ILE A 53 13.76 -12.24 6.35
N MET A 54 12.65 -11.52 6.37
CA MET A 54 11.56 -11.76 7.33
C MET A 54 10.95 -13.14 7.17
N GLY A 55 10.64 -13.55 5.92
CA GLY A 55 9.93 -14.80 5.66
C GLY A 55 10.78 -16.08 5.82
N LYS A 56 12.12 -15.96 5.89
CA LYS A 56 13.05 -17.10 6.03
C LYS A 56 13.86 -17.11 7.34
N SER A 57 13.62 -16.16 8.22
CA SER A 57 14.32 -16.04 9.49
C SER A 57 13.35 -16.13 10.68
N PRO A 58 13.86 -16.49 11.88
CA PRO A 58 13.08 -16.48 13.12
C PRO A 58 12.60 -15.07 13.53
N MET A 59 12.98 -14.03 12.78
CA MET A 59 12.66 -12.64 13.10
C MET A 59 11.14 -12.41 13.09
N LEU A 60 10.44 -12.91 12.07
CA LEU A 60 8.99 -12.79 11.97
C LEU A 60 8.29 -13.48 13.14
N ASP A 61 8.77 -14.68 13.54
CA ASP A 61 8.24 -15.42 14.68
C ASP A 61 8.46 -14.65 16.00
N ALA A 62 9.66 -14.08 16.18
CA ALA A 62 9.98 -13.29 17.37
C ALA A 62 9.10 -12.02 17.46
N MET A 63 8.91 -11.31 16.35
CA MET A 63 8.03 -10.14 16.28
C MET A 63 6.58 -10.53 16.55
N THR A 64 6.12 -11.65 16.01
CA THR A 64 4.78 -12.19 16.25
C THR A 64 4.56 -12.50 17.74
N GLN A 65 5.51 -13.19 18.39
CA GLN A 65 5.44 -13.48 19.82
C GLN A 65 5.45 -12.20 20.67
N MET A 66 6.23 -11.20 20.28
CA MET A 66 6.24 -9.90 20.97
C MET A 66 4.86 -9.21 20.92
N VAL A 67 4.22 -9.21 19.75
CA VAL A 67 2.87 -8.64 19.60
C VAL A 67 1.86 -9.42 20.39
N LEU A 68 1.88 -10.76 20.34
CA LEU A 68 0.97 -11.62 21.10
C LEU A 68 1.13 -11.47 22.60
N SER A 69 2.34 -11.28 23.11
CA SER A 69 2.57 -11.06 24.54
C SER A 69 2.07 -9.70 25.06
N ALA A 70 1.93 -8.72 24.15
CA ALA A 70 1.50 -7.36 24.46
C ALA A 70 -0.02 -7.14 24.32
N MET A 71 -0.77 -8.12 23.76
CA MET A 71 -2.20 -7.97 23.48
C MET A 71 -3.03 -9.05 24.17
N PRO A 72 -4.32 -8.75 24.50
CA PRO A 72 -5.25 -9.76 25.02
C PRO A 72 -5.51 -10.87 23.98
N GLU A 73 -5.57 -12.12 24.39
CA GLU A 73 -5.82 -13.28 23.51
C GLU A 73 -7.12 -13.13 22.70
N SER A 74 -8.15 -12.51 23.28
CA SER A 74 -9.44 -12.28 22.60
C SER A 74 -9.35 -11.35 21.40
N MET A 75 -8.31 -10.51 21.31
CA MET A 75 -8.09 -9.59 20.18
C MET A 75 -7.33 -10.24 19.03
N ALA A 76 -6.54 -11.27 19.31
CA ALA A 76 -5.67 -11.88 18.31
C ALA A 76 -6.41 -12.37 17.04
N PRO A 77 -7.57 -13.05 17.10
CA PRO A 77 -8.32 -13.47 15.90
C PRO A 77 -8.82 -12.29 15.04
N HIS A 78 -9.04 -11.13 15.66
CA HIS A 78 -9.60 -9.94 15.01
C HIS A 78 -8.56 -8.88 14.67
N LEU A 79 -7.27 -9.19 14.85
CA LEU A 79 -6.18 -8.24 14.66
C LEU A 79 -6.15 -7.65 13.25
N HIS A 80 -6.53 -8.42 12.24
CA HIS A 80 -6.60 -7.95 10.84
C HIS A 80 -7.66 -6.86 10.65
N ILE A 81 -8.82 -6.96 11.32
CA ILE A 81 -9.88 -5.95 11.29
C ILE A 81 -9.44 -4.70 12.04
N LEU A 82 -8.84 -4.88 13.23
CA LEU A 82 -8.30 -3.78 14.02
C LEU A 82 -7.21 -3.04 13.25
N PHE A 83 -6.26 -3.77 12.67
CA PHE A 83 -5.20 -3.19 11.84
C PHE A 83 -5.77 -2.44 10.64
N ALA A 84 -6.75 -3.02 9.94
CA ALA A 84 -7.42 -2.36 8.84
C ALA A 84 -8.13 -1.07 9.29
N ALA A 85 -8.80 -1.06 10.45
CA ALA A 85 -9.48 0.12 10.96
C ALA A 85 -8.53 1.29 11.26
N ILE A 86 -7.32 1.00 11.77
CA ILE A 86 -6.31 2.03 12.08
C ILE A 86 -5.37 2.32 10.90
N ASN A 87 -5.44 1.56 9.82
CA ASN A 87 -4.53 1.68 8.68
C ASN A 87 -4.57 3.08 8.03
N SER A 88 -5.75 3.67 7.89
CA SER A 88 -5.90 5.01 7.31
C SER A 88 -5.22 6.11 8.13
N PRO A 89 -5.43 6.27 9.45
CA PRO A 89 -4.66 7.21 10.25
C PRO A 89 -3.16 6.85 10.34
N LEU A 90 -2.83 5.56 10.39
CA LEU A 90 -1.45 5.10 10.47
C LEU A 90 -0.66 5.45 9.19
N SER A 91 -1.28 5.38 8.03
CA SER A 91 -0.68 5.74 6.75
C SER A 91 -0.36 7.22 6.59
N MET A 92 -0.86 8.09 7.47
CA MET A 92 -0.45 9.49 7.53
C MET A 92 0.97 9.68 8.10
N VAL A 93 1.44 8.73 8.90
CA VAL A 93 2.71 8.79 9.63
C VAL A 93 3.70 7.74 9.12
N VAL A 94 3.20 6.57 8.73
CA VAL A 94 4.00 5.43 8.32
C VAL A 94 3.85 5.22 6.81
N HIS A 95 4.99 5.09 6.12
CA HIS A 95 5.00 4.85 4.68
C HIS A 95 4.29 3.52 4.33
N GLY A 96 3.54 3.51 3.19
CA GLY A 96 2.75 2.36 2.77
C GLY A 96 3.53 1.06 2.61
N ASP A 97 4.79 1.14 2.17
CA ASP A 97 5.66 -0.03 2.06
C ASP A 97 5.98 -0.65 3.43
N ALA A 98 6.19 0.18 4.46
CA ALA A 98 6.40 -0.30 5.81
C ALA A 98 5.14 -0.98 6.39
N LEU A 99 3.96 -0.48 6.06
CA LEU A 99 2.69 -1.14 6.42
C LEU A 99 2.52 -2.46 5.69
N THR A 100 2.78 -2.47 4.38
CA THR A 100 2.55 -3.63 3.50
C THR A 100 3.59 -4.74 3.73
N TYR A 101 4.86 -4.37 3.84
CA TYR A 101 5.95 -5.34 3.89
C TYR A 101 6.48 -5.58 5.30
N GLY A 102 6.26 -4.65 6.22
CA GLY A 102 6.68 -4.77 7.61
C GLY A 102 5.58 -5.31 8.52
N ILE A 103 4.43 -4.64 8.58
CA ILE A 103 3.39 -4.94 9.57
C ILE A 103 2.42 -6.02 9.09
N LEU A 104 1.96 -5.94 7.84
CA LEU A 104 0.96 -6.87 7.30
C LEU A 104 1.37 -8.36 7.40
N PRO A 105 2.63 -8.77 7.16
CA PRO A 105 3.05 -10.16 7.35
C PRO A 105 2.92 -10.64 8.80
N ILE A 106 3.20 -9.77 9.79
CA ILE A 106 3.06 -10.10 11.21
C ILE A 106 1.57 -10.30 11.55
N VAL A 107 0.71 -9.39 11.10
CA VAL A 107 -0.74 -9.51 11.29
C VAL A 107 -1.24 -10.81 10.67
N ASN A 108 -0.84 -11.10 9.43
CA ASN A 108 -1.22 -12.32 8.73
C ASN A 108 -0.77 -13.59 9.48
N GLN A 109 0.46 -13.62 9.99
CA GLN A 109 0.97 -14.77 10.75
C GLN A 109 0.17 -15.00 12.03
N ILE A 110 -0.15 -13.93 12.77
CA ILE A 110 -0.95 -14.02 14.01
C ILE A 110 -2.33 -14.61 13.71
N VAL A 111 -3.07 -13.98 12.79
CA VAL A 111 -4.48 -14.37 12.57
C VAL A 111 -4.61 -15.69 11.83
N SER A 112 -3.61 -16.11 11.06
CA SER A 112 -3.62 -17.42 10.40
C SER A 112 -3.60 -18.58 11.39
N ALA A 113 -3.00 -18.41 12.58
CA ALA A 113 -3.05 -19.39 13.66
C ALA A 113 -4.49 -19.60 14.23
N TYR A 114 -5.38 -18.64 13.99
CA TYR A 114 -6.81 -18.72 14.35
C TYR A 114 -7.72 -19.07 13.17
N GLY A 115 -7.13 -19.50 12.04
CA GLY A 115 -7.88 -19.95 10.89
C GLY A 115 -8.34 -18.84 9.92
N VAL A 116 -7.91 -17.60 10.11
CA VAL A 116 -8.22 -16.50 9.19
C VAL A 116 -7.38 -16.65 7.92
N PRO A 117 -7.99 -16.74 6.73
CA PRO A 117 -7.24 -16.89 5.49
C PRO A 117 -6.48 -15.60 5.10
N ALA A 118 -5.28 -15.75 4.53
CA ALA A 118 -4.46 -14.62 4.08
C ALA A 118 -5.20 -13.69 3.10
N ALA A 119 -6.14 -14.24 2.32
CA ALA A 119 -6.98 -13.44 1.42
C ALA A 119 -7.87 -12.44 2.17
N ALA A 120 -8.44 -12.82 3.32
CA ALA A 120 -9.24 -11.93 4.17
C ALA A 120 -8.38 -10.82 4.76
N VAL A 121 -7.17 -11.15 5.24
CA VAL A 121 -6.21 -10.16 5.76
C VAL A 121 -5.81 -9.15 4.67
N GLY A 122 -5.47 -9.63 3.48
CA GLY A 122 -5.14 -8.79 2.34
C GLY A 122 -6.31 -7.92 1.89
N ALA A 123 -7.53 -8.47 1.85
CA ALA A 123 -8.74 -7.72 1.49
C ALA A 123 -9.03 -6.61 2.51
N ALA A 124 -8.99 -6.90 3.81
CA ALA A 124 -9.19 -5.91 4.87
C ALA A 124 -8.19 -4.75 4.77
N PHE A 125 -6.90 -5.08 4.54
CA PHE A 125 -5.86 -4.10 4.35
C PHE A 125 -6.09 -3.23 3.11
N LEU A 126 -6.31 -3.84 1.94
CA LEU A 126 -6.47 -3.11 0.67
C LEU A 126 -7.69 -2.20 0.65
N ILE A 127 -8.81 -2.62 1.23
CA ILE A 127 -10.04 -1.84 1.32
C ILE A 127 -9.82 -0.54 2.07
N THR A 128 -9.03 -0.56 3.15
CA THR A 128 -8.78 0.63 3.96
C THR A 128 -7.57 1.43 3.48
N PHE A 129 -6.59 0.76 2.87
CA PHE A 129 -5.40 1.40 2.29
C PHE A 129 -5.72 2.17 1.00
N GLY A 130 -6.64 1.65 0.16
CA GLY A 130 -7.04 2.29 -1.09
C GLY A 130 -7.47 3.76 -0.95
N PRO A 131 -8.45 4.08 -0.10
CA PRO A 131 -8.82 5.48 0.17
C PRO A 131 -7.69 6.31 0.80
N ALA A 132 -6.85 5.69 1.64
CA ALA A 132 -5.77 6.37 2.34
C ALA A 132 -4.65 6.86 1.40
N ILE A 133 -4.35 6.13 0.32
CA ILE A 133 -3.25 6.44 -0.59
C ILE A 133 -3.37 7.83 -1.23
N TYR A 134 -4.59 8.33 -1.42
CA TYR A 134 -4.85 9.64 -2.03
C TYR A 134 -4.63 10.82 -1.09
N ILE A 135 -4.52 10.56 0.21
CA ILE A 135 -4.29 11.59 1.24
C ILE A 135 -2.93 11.45 1.93
N MET A 136 -2.18 10.38 1.62
CA MET A 136 -0.86 10.14 2.20
C MET A 136 0.13 11.24 1.81
N PRO A 137 0.79 11.90 2.78
CA PRO A 137 1.77 12.94 2.49
C PRO A 137 3.08 12.43 1.87
N MET A 138 3.26 11.12 1.80
CA MET A 138 4.47 10.48 1.27
C MET A 138 4.27 9.88 -0.13
N THR A 139 3.10 10.08 -0.75
CA THR A 139 2.77 9.48 -2.04
C THR A 139 2.94 10.50 -3.17
N ALA A 140 3.75 10.18 -4.17
CA ALA A 140 3.99 11.03 -5.34
C ALA A 140 2.69 11.39 -6.09
N ALA A 141 1.72 10.47 -6.15
CA ALA A 141 0.42 10.71 -6.77
C ALA A 141 -0.36 11.85 -6.10
N THR A 142 -0.28 11.99 -4.77
CA THR A 142 -0.88 13.10 -4.02
C THR A 142 -0.31 14.44 -4.49
N TYR A 143 1.01 14.57 -4.56
CA TYR A 143 1.66 15.81 -5.02
C TYR A 143 1.39 16.12 -6.49
N MET A 144 1.27 15.10 -7.33
CA MET A 144 0.88 15.28 -8.73
C MET A 144 -0.54 15.88 -8.82
N GLY A 145 -1.48 15.36 -8.06
CA GLY A 145 -2.85 15.89 -7.98
C GLY A 145 -2.88 17.34 -7.46
N LEU A 146 -2.12 17.63 -6.40
CA LEU A 146 -2.00 18.97 -5.83
C LEU A 146 -1.40 19.98 -6.82
N GLY A 147 -0.36 19.57 -7.54
CA GLY A 147 0.27 20.42 -8.57
C GLY A 147 -0.67 20.75 -9.73
N LEU A 148 -1.55 19.82 -10.12
CA LEU A 148 -2.54 20.05 -11.17
C LEU A 148 -3.70 20.95 -10.71
N THR A 149 -4.03 20.93 -9.43
CA THR A 149 -5.18 21.68 -8.87
C THR A 149 -4.79 22.97 -8.18
N ASN A 150 -3.48 23.27 -8.01
CA ASN A 150 -2.96 24.39 -7.23
C ASN A 150 -3.53 24.46 -5.79
N VAL A 151 -3.72 23.30 -5.17
CA VAL A 151 -4.20 23.17 -3.78
C VAL A 151 -3.02 22.82 -2.88
N GLU A 152 -2.95 23.42 -1.70
CA GLU A 152 -1.92 23.09 -0.72
C GLU A 152 -2.20 21.73 -0.06
N LEU A 153 -1.13 20.98 0.27
CA LEU A 153 -1.25 19.67 0.94
C LEU A 153 -2.07 19.74 2.22
N LYS A 154 -1.88 20.81 3.02
CA LYS A 154 -2.61 21.03 4.27
C LYS A 154 -4.11 21.13 4.04
N GLU A 155 -4.54 21.88 3.04
CA GLU A 155 -5.94 22.06 2.69
C GLU A 155 -6.56 20.77 2.18
N HIS A 156 -5.83 20.06 1.31
CA HIS A 156 -6.25 18.78 0.79
C HIS A 156 -6.46 17.76 1.92
N ILE A 157 -5.49 17.60 2.84
CA ILE A 157 -5.61 16.67 3.97
C ILE A 157 -6.76 17.09 4.89
N ALA A 158 -6.86 18.37 5.25
CA ALA A 158 -7.91 18.87 6.14
C ALA A 158 -9.33 18.62 5.59
N PHE A 159 -9.50 18.71 4.27
CA PHE A 159 -10.78 18.42 3.64
C PHE A 159 -11.01 16.91 3.42
N SER A 160 -10.02 16.21 2.85
CA SER A 160 -10.22 14.87 2.29
C SER A 160 -10.08 13.77 3.35
N TYR A 161 -9.32 13.99 4.44
CA TYR A 161 -9.03 12.95 5.44
C TYR A 161 -10.31 12.34 6.02
N LYS A 162 -11.25 13.18 6.46
CA LYS A 162 -12.50 12.71 7.06
C LYS A 162 -13.31 11.83 6.11
N TRP A 163 -13.36 12.19 4.83
CA TRP A 163 -14.10 11.45 3.83
C TRP A 163 -13.41 10.13 3.46
N ALA A 164 -12.09 10.15 3.29
CA ALA A 164 -11.31 8.95 3.03
C ALA A 164 -11.38 7.97 4.21
N PHE A 165 -11.30 8.49 5.44
CA PHE A 165 -11.42 7.67 6.65
C PHE A 165 -12.83 7.08 6.80
N LEU A 166 -13.88 7.87 6.63
CA LEU A 166 -15.26 7.38 6.67
C LEU A 166 -15.54 6.33 5.59
N LEU A 167 -15.02 6.54 4.38
CA LEU A 167 -15.10 5.55 3.31
C LEU A 167 -14.39 4.26 3.67
N ALA A 168 -13.15 4.35 4.17
CA ALA A 168 -12.36 3.19 4.57
C ALA A 168 -13.08 2.36 5.66
N VAL A 169 -13.55 3.03 6.72
CA VAL A 169 -14.28 2.38 7.82
C VAL A 169 -15.63 1.83 7.35
N GLY A 170 -16.35 2.57 6.51
CA GLY A 170 -17.63 2.12 5.95
C GLY A 170 -17.48 0.88 5.07
N MET A 171 -16.47 0.85 4.21
CA MET A 171 -16.15 -0.33 3.38
C MET A 171 -15.72 -1.51 4.25
N LEU A 172 -14.89 -1.28 5.28
CA LEU A 172 -14.49 -2.32 6.23
C LEU A 172 -15.71 -2.90 6.96
N ALA A 173 -16.58 -2.03 7.49
CA ALA A 173 -17.80 -2.46 8.17
C ALA A 173 -18.71 -3.27 7.23
N PHE A 174 -18.86 -2.86 5.99
CA PHE A 174 -19.63 -3.59 4.99
C PHE A 174 -19.11 -5.01 4.76
N VAL A 175 -17.79 -5.18 4.54
CA VAL A 175 -17.23 -6.51 4.27
C VAL A 175 -17.21 -7.42 5.49
N VAL A 176 -17.10 -6.85 6.71
CA VAL A 176 -17.25 -7.60 7.98
C VAL A 176 -18.69 -8.07 8.15
N VAL A 177 -19.69 -7.17 7.98
CA VAL A 177 -21.11 -7.51 8.14
C VAL A 177 -21.60 -8.52 7.10
N THR A 178 -21.07 -8.45 5.88
CA THR A 178 -21.42 -9.39 4.80
C THR A 178 -20.69 -10.74 4.90
N GLY A 179 -19.76 -10.88 5.86
CA GLY A 179 -19.00 -12.13 6.04
C GLY A 179 -18.01 -12.42 4.92
N ILE A 180 -17.55 -11.39 4.19
CA ILE A 180 -16.52 -11.53 3.15
C ILE A 180 -15.13 -11.70 3.78
N ILE A 181 -14.94 -11.10 4.96
CA ILE A 181 -13.70 -11.20 5.76
C ILE A 181 -14.02 -11.49 7.22
#